data_1e008916672085aa0bfee196f6333bd2
#
_entry.id   1e008916672085aa0bfee196f6333bd2
#
_cell.length_a   1.000
_cell.length_b   1.000
_cell.length_c   1.000
_cell.angle_alpha   90.00
_cell.angle_beta   90.00
_cell.angle_gamma   90.00
#
_symmetry.space_group_name_H-M   'P 1'
#
loop_
_entity.id
_entity.type
_entity.pdbx_description
1 polymer ?
#
loop_
_entity_poly.entity_id
_entity_poly.type
_entity_poly.pdbx_seq_one_letter_code
_entity_poly.pdbx_strand_id
1 'polypeptide(L)'
;MSKIFGPYIREKREALKEKDRRYSLRQVAARVAIEPSYLSKIERGLPAPLSEGKIRALSLDLGENPDFLLALSGKVSSDIQEIIRKRPELFAELIRQM
;
A
#
# COMPACT_ATOMS: atom_id res chain seq x y z
N MET A 1 1.14 -7.92 -7.63
CA MET A 1 1.57 -7.19 -6.44
C MET A 1 3.06 -7.35 -6.27
N SER A 2 3.75 -6.28 -5.91
CA SER A 2 5.19 -6.28 -5.72
C SER A 2 5.60 -7.16 -4.54
N LYS A 3 6.73 -7.85 -4.64
CA LYS A 3 7.29 -8.62 -3.53
C LYS A 3 7.75 -7.72 -2.38
N ILE A 4 7.91 -6.42 -2.64
CA ILE A 4 8.36 -5.46 -1.64
C ILE A 4 7.19 -4.97 -0.80
N PHE A 5 6.03 -4.80 -1.41
CA PHE A 5 4.85 -4.23 -0.76
C PHE A 5 4.40 -5.04 0.46
N GLY A 6 4.18 -6.35 0.29
CA GLY A 6 3.68 -7.20 1.36
C GLY A 6 4.59 -7.25 2.57
N PRO A 7 5.88 -7.58 2.39
CA PRO A 7 6.83 -7.57 3.51
C PRO A 7 6.95 -6.23 4.20
N TYR A 8 6.86 -5.12 3.46
CA TYR A 8 6.89 -3.78 4.04
C TYR A 8 5.67 -3.56 4.96
N ILE A 9 4.48 -3.93 4.49
CA ILE A 9 3.25 -3.82 5.28
C ILE A 9 3.36 -4.65 6.56
N ARG A 10 3.87 -5.87 6.45
CA ARG A 10 4.04 -6.74 7.60
C ARG A 10 4.98 -6.15 8.62
N GLU A 11 6.13 -5.66 8.18
CA GLU A 11 7.12 -5.05 9.08
C GLU A 11 6.53 -3.86 9.81
N LYS A 12 5.83 -2.98 9.09
CA LYS A 12 5.19 -1.81 9.68
C LYS A 12 4.15 -2.22 10.71
N ARG A 13 3.27 -3.15 10.34
CA ARG A 13 2.21 -3.62 11.23
C ARG A 13 2.79 -4.29 12.49
N GLU A 14 3.81 -5.15 12.32
CA GLU A 14 4.44 -5.82 13.45
C GLU A 14 5.10 -4.82 14.40
N ALA A 15 5.74 -3.79 13.87
CA ALA A 15 6.34 -2.74 14.68
C ALA A 15 5.28 -2.00 15.51
N LEU A 16 4.14 -1.68 14.91
CA LEU A 16 3.03 -1.04 15.60
C LEU A 16 2.42 -1.97 16.64
N LYS A 17 2.33 -3.24 16.33
CA LYS A 17 1.76 -4.24 17.23
C LYS A 17 2.55 -4.38 18.52
N GLU A 18 3.85 -4.18 18.50
CA GLU A 18 4.68 -4.24 19.70
C GLU A 18 4.21 -3.27 20.78
N LYS A 19 3.64 -2.15 20.37
CA LYS A 19 3.16 -1.09 21.28
C LYS A 19 1.64 -1.09 21.43
N ASP A 20 0.91 -1.73 20.50
CA ASP A 20 -0.53 -1.64 20.48
C ASP A 20 -1.13 -2.90 19.83
N ARG A 21 -1.83 -3.70 20.65
CA ARG A 21 -2.44 -4.95 20.20
C ARG A 21 -3.48 -4.76 19.10
N ARG A 22 -3.99 -3.54 18.91
CA ARG A 22 -4.95 -3.25 17.85
C ARG A 22 -4.33 -3.38 16.46
N TYR A 23 -3.02 -3.58 16.37
CA TYR A 23 -2.33 -3.82 15.12
C TYR A 23 -2.03 -5.29 14.87
N SER A 24 -2.75 -6.20 15.53
CA SER A 24 -2.71 -7.61 15.12
C SER A 24 -3.25 -7.73 13.70
N LEU A 25 -2.85 -8.78 12.99
CA LEU A 25 -3.30 -9.00 11.62
C LEU A 25 -4.82 -9.01 11.53
N ARG A 26 -5.50 -9.67 12.45
CA ARG A 26 -6.95 -9.76 12.46
C ARG A 26 -7.62 -8.40 12.65
N GLN A 27 -7.10 -7.59 13.55
CA GLN A 27 -7.73 -6.30 13.84
C GLN A 27 -7.51 -5.30 12.71
N VAL A 28 -6.30 -5.27 12.14
CA VAL A 28 -6.05 -4.43 10.97
C VAL A 28 -6.93 -4.87 9.81
N ALA A 29 -6.99 -6.18 9.55
CA ALA A 29 -7.82 -6.72 8.48
C ALA A 29 -9.29 -6.30 8.63
N ALA A 30 -9.82 -6.37 9.87
CA ALA A 30 -11.19 -5.96 10.13
C ALA A 30 -11.41 -4.48 9.84
N ARG A 31 -10.48 -3.61 10.26
CA ARG A 31 -10.63 -2.17 10.05
C ARG A 31 -10.58 -1.77 8.59
N VAL A 32 -9.75 -2.46 7.80
CA VAL A 32 -9.63 -2.14 6.37
C VAL A 32 -10.52 -3.01 5.48
N ALA A 33 -11.36 -3.84 6.10
CA ALA A 33 -12.31 -4.72 5.40
C ALA A 33 -11.62 -5.64 4.38
N ILE A 34 -10.55 -6.28 4.82
CA ILE A 34 -9.84 -7.33 4.06
C ILE A 34 -9.92 -8.60 4.89
N GLU A 35 -10.19 -9.74 4.25
CA GLU A 35 -10.17 -11.02 4.96
C GLU A 35 -8.79 -11.27 5.57
N PRO A 36 -8.72 -11.73 6.83
CA PRO A 36 -7.42 -11.99 7.48
C PRO A 36 -6.51 -12.92 6.70
N SER A 37 -7.06 -13.97 6.12
CA SER A 37 -6.27 -14.91 5.30
C SER A 37 -5.73 -14.22 4.05
N TYR A 38 -6.48 -13.29 3.48
CA TYR A 38 -6.05 -12.53 2.31
C TYR A 38 -4.94 -11.55 2.68
N LEU A 39 -5.10 -10.85 3.81
CA LEU A 39 -4.05 -9.94 4.28
C LEU A 39 -2.76 -10.70 4.59
N SER A 40 -2.89 -11.87 5.22
CA SER A 40 -1.74 -12.74 5.47
C SER A 40 -1.02 -13.10 4.17
N LYS A 41 -1.78 -13.42 3.13
CA LYS A 41 -1.23 -13.76 1.82
C LYS A 41 -0.47 -12.59 1.23
N ILE A 42 -1.04 -11.38 1.33
CA ILE A 42 -0.38 -10.16 0.87
C ILE A 42 0.95 -9.97 1.61
N GLU A 43 0.93 -10.10 2.93
CA GLU A 43 2.12 -9.86 3.76
C GLU A 43 3.23 -10.85 3.48
N ARG A 44 2.90 -12.04 3.00
CA ARG A 44 3.90 -13.04 2.61
C ARG A 44 4.46 -12.82 1.21
N GLY A 45 4.00 -11.78 0.53
CA GLY A 45 4.48 -11.46 -0.81
C GLY A 45 3.91 -12.33 -1.90
N LEU A 46 2.83 -13.06 -1.62
CA LEU A 46 2.17 -13.90 -2.62
C LEU A 46 1.28 -13.05 -3.53
N PRO A 47 0.98 -13.52 -4.75
CA PRO A 47 0.07 -12.80 -5.65
C PRO A 47 -1.29 -12.63 -5.01
N ALA A 48 -1.62 -11.38 -4.68
CA ALA A 48 -2.86 -11.05 -4.00
C ALA A 48 -3.20 -9.60 -4.33
N PRO A 49 -3.85 -9.35 -5.49
CA PRO A 49 -4.13 -7.98 -5.92
C PRO A 49 -5.07 -7.26 -4.95
N LEU A 50 -4.80 -5.97 -4.75
CA LEU A 50 -5.62 -5.08 -3.95
C LEU A 50 -6.03 -3.89 -4.80
N SER A 51 -7.25 -3.41 -4.59
CA SER A 51 -7.72 -2.18 -5.22
C SER A 51 -6.98 -0.97 -4.64
N GLU A 52 -6.98 0.13 -5.40
CA GLU A 52 -6.44 1.39 -4.92
C GLU A 52 -7.09 1.79 -3.58
N GLY A 53 -8.42 1.64 -3.49
CA GLY A 53 -9.15 1.99 -2.27
C GLY A 53 -8.70 1.19 -1.05
N LYS A 54 -8.44 -0.10 -1.21
CA LYS A 54 -7.97 -0.94 -0.11
C LYS A 54 -6.54 -0.57 0.30
N ILE A 55 -5.68 -0.25 -0.67
CA ILE A 55 -4.33 0.20 -0.38
C ILE A 55 -4.35 1.51 0.38
N ARG A 56 -5.25 2.45 0.01
CA ARG A 56 -5.41 3.70 0.74
C ARG A 56 -5.89 3.47 2.16
N ALA A 57 -6.88 2.61 2.35
CA ALA A 57 -7.39 2.30 3.68
C ALA A 57 -6.30 1.70 4.56
N LEU A 58 -5.54 0.76 4.01
CA LEU A 58 -4.45 0.13 4.73
C LEU A 58 -3.36 1.14 5.09
N SER A 59 -3.03 2.04 4.16
CA SER A 59 -2.04 3.10 4.40
C SER A 59 -2.46 3.98 5.58
N LEU A 60 -3.69 4.45 5.57
CA LEU A 60 -4.20 5.32 6.63
C LEU A 60 -4.20 4.60 7.98
N ASP A 61 -4.60 3.33 7.99
CA ASP A 61 -4.62 2.56 9.23
C ASP A 61 -3.22 2.38 9.83
N LEU A 62 -2.22 2.21 8.98
CA LEU A 62 -0.84 2.00 9.42
C LEU A 62 -0.06 3.30 9.57
N GLY A 63 -0.67 4.45 9.30
CA GLY A 63 0.01 5.74 9.41
C GLY A 63 1.03 5.99 8.31
N GLU A 64 0.79 5.43 7.12
CA GLU A 64 1.68 5.59 5.97
C GLU A 64 1.07 6.51 4.93
N ASN A 65 1.91 7.09 4.08
CA ASN A 65 1.46 7.89 2.96
C ASN A 65 0.84 6.96 1.90
N PRO A 66 -0.43 7.18 1.50
CA PRO A 66 -1.08 6.31 0.52
C PRO A 66 -0.37 6.26 -0.83
N ASP A 67 0.17 7.38 -1.31
CA ASP A 67 0.86 7.41 -2.61
C ASP A 67 2.14 6.60 -2.56
N PHE A 68 2.84 6.62 -1.42
CA PHE A 68 4.03 5.80 -1.22
C PHE A 68 3.69 4.30 -1.29
N LEU A 69 2.64 3.89 -0.59
CA LEU A 69 2.24 2.48 -0.62
C LEU A 69 1.71 2.04 -1.98
N LEU A 70 1.00 2.92 -2.69
CA LEU A 70 0.57 2.63 -4.05
C LEU A 70 1.77 2.41 -4.96
N ALA A 71 2.80 3.25 -4.83
CA ALA A 71 4.02 3.10 -5.62
C ALA A 71 4.72 1.77 -5.31
N LEU A 72 4.81 1.40 -4.02
CA LEU A 72 5.39 0.11 -3.62
C LEU A 72 4.62 -1.07 -4.21
N SER A 73 3.31 -0.93 -4.35
CA SER A 73 2.47 -2.00 -4.92
C SER A 73 2.59 -2.08 -6.44
N GLY A 74 3.31 -1.16 -7.06
CA GLY A 74 3.42 -1.08 -8.51
C GLY A 74 2.29 -0.29 -9.16
N LYS A 75 1.52 0.46 -8.37
CA LYS A 75 0.42 1.26 -8.87
C LYS A 75 0.71 2.74 -8.71
N VAL A 76 0.05 3.55 -9.54
CA VAL A 76 0.09 4.99 -9.44
C VAL A 76 -1.32 5.44 -9.10
N SER A 77 -1.48 6.37 -8.14
CA SER A 77 -2.81 6.84 -7.76
C SER A 77 -3.55 7.43 -8.94
N SER A 78 -4.88 7.38 -8.90
CA SER A 78 -5.70 7.93 -9.99
C SER A 78 -5.47 9.43 -10.17
N ASP A 79 -5.22 10.15 -9.09
CA ASP A 79 -4.91 11.59 -9.15
C ASP A 79 -3.60 11.85 -9.90
N ILE A 80 -2.56 11.07 -9.59
CA ILE A 80 -1.27 11.19 -10.26
C ILE A 80 -1.38 10.78 -11.72
N GLN A 81 -2.13 9.71 -12.00
CA GLN A 81 -2.39 9.30 -13.38
C GLN A 81 -3.05 10.40 -14.19
N GLU A 82 -3.99 11.12 -13.59
CA GLU A 82 -4.66 12.23 -14.25
C GLU A 82 -3.71 13.35 -14.56
N ILE A 83 -2.80 13.68 -13.62
CA ILE A 83 -1.77 14.70 -13.84
C ILE A 83 -0.83 14.28 -14.98
N ILE A 84 -0.39 13.04 -14.99
CA ILE A 84 0.48 12.50 -16.05
C ILE A 84 -0.21 12.62 -17.40
N ARG A 85 -1.50 12.29 -17.45
CA ARG A 85 -2.28 12.34 -18.69
C ARG A 85 -2.42 13.77 -19.24
N LYS A 86 -2.64 14.73 -18.33
CA LYS A 86 -2.80 16.14 -18.72
C LYS A 86 -1.50 16.85 -18.98
N ARG A 87 -0.44 16.45 -18.31
CA ARG A 87 0.87 17.12 -18.41
C ARG A 87 2.00 16.10 -18.52
N PRO A 88 2.04 15.36 -19.62
CA PRO A 88 3.04 14.30 -19.79
C PRO A 88 4.48 14.83 -19.81
N GLU A 89 4.67 16.09 -20.19
CA GLU A 89 6.00 16.70 -20.21
C GLU A 89 6.60 16.82 -18.80
N LEU A 90 5.78 17.04 -17.78
CA LEU A 90 6.26 17.11 -16.41
C LEU A 90 6.74 15.75 -15.93
N PHE A 91 6.00 14.72 -16.29
CA PHE A 91 6.37 13.35 -15.92
C PHE A 91 7.67 12.93 -16.61
N ALA A 92 7.80 13.25 -17.90
CA ALA A 92 9.02 12.95 -18.65
C ALA A 92 10.22 13.67 -18.04
N GLU A 93 10.05 14.91 -17.60
CA GLU A 93 11.10 15.68 -16.97
C GLU A 93 11.53 15.04 -15.65
N LEU A 94 10.56 14.61 -14.84
CA LEU A 94 10.84 13.93 -13.57
C LEU A 94 11.67 12.67 -13.79
N ILE A 95 11.30 11.88 -14.78
CA ILE A 95 12.02 10.63 -15.09
C ILE A 95 13.45 10.92 -15.51
N ARG A 96 13.67 11.97 -16.29
CA ARG A 96 15.02 12.34 -16.74
C ARG A 96 15.93 12.76 -15.58
N GLN A 97 15.36 13.26 -14.50
CA GLN A 97 16.13 13.68 -13.31
C GLN A 97 16.45 12.51 -12.38
N MET A 98 15.88 11.37 -12.64
CA MET A 98 16.17 10.18 -11.86
C MET A 98 17.41 9.49 -12.40
#